data_c00b95ace17e9f9ebe43b5c3a203c23a
#
_entry.id   c00b95ace17e9f9ebe43b5c3a203c23a
#
_cell.length_a   1.000
_cell.length_b   1.000
_cell.length_c   1.000
_cell.angle_alpha   90.00
_cell.angle_beta   90.00
_cell.angle_gamma   90.00
#
_symmetry.space_group_name_H-M   'P 1'
#
loop_
_entity.id
_entity.type
_entity.pdbx_description
1 polymer ?
#
loop_
_entity_poly.entity_id
_entity_poly.type
_entity_poly.pdbx_seq_one_letter_code
_entity_poly.pdbx_strand_id
1 'polypeptide(L)'
;HDMTQGVPWKRIGAFAVPMLVGNFVQQLYNTVDSAVVGHYIGDGALAAVNGAMPVVFMLIVLFTGISTGAGIRVSQYFGARDRENLSLVIGNCITLTALISIVTMVLGTALAYPLLHLLKSPLEIIGWTADYLQIYFLGISGFMYYNIFAGILRGMGDSLSALLFLLLSATLNVVLDLLLVKPMGVAGVALATILAQGISAALCYLKLSRMKDTFDINRSTLKLKKEVVTDIV
;
A
#
# COMPACT_ATOMS: atom_id res chain seq x y z
N HIS A 1 10.10 -9.47 17.69
CA HIS A 1 9.43 -10.13 18.83
C HIS A 1 9.15 -11.58 18.48
N ASP A 2 9.79 -12.51 19.21
CA ASP A 2 9.53 -13.95 19.02
C ASP A 2 8.12 -14.29 19.55
N MET A 3 7.20 -14.61 18.64
CA MET A 3 5.82 -14.95 18.97
C MET A 3 5.64 -16.41 19.45
N THR A 4 6.70 -17.21 19.38
CA THR A 4 6.67 -18.63 19.76
C THR A 4 6.83 -18.86 21.28
N GLN A 5 7.19 -17.80 22.05
CA GLN A 5 7.41 -17.90 23.50
C GLN A 5 6.46 -16.99 24.27
N GLY A 6 5.88 -17.49 25.36
CA GLY A 6 5.04 -16.75 26.30
C GLY A 6 3.56 -17.10 26.22
N VAL A 7 2.71 -16.29 26.90
CA VAL A 7 1.26 -16.55 26.98
C VAL A 7 0.59 -16.16 25.67
N PRO A 8 -0.04 -17.08 24.91
CA PRO A 8 -0.51 -16.85 23.55
C PRO A 8 -1.45 -15.64 23.39
N TRP A 9 -2.44 -15.48 24.27
CA TRP A 9 -3.41 -14.39 24.15
C TRP A 9 -2.78 -12.99 24.34
N LYS A 10 -1.74 -12.87 25.20
CA LYS A 10 -1.01 -11.61 25.37
C LYS A 10 -0.21 -11.25 24.12
N ARG A 11 0.38 -12.25 23.45
CA ARG A 11 1.13 -12.06 22.21
C ARG A 11 0.22 -11.70 21.05
N ILE A 12 -0.92 -12.41 20.95
CA ILE A 12 -1.95 -12.09 19.95
C ILE A 12 -2.47 -10.67 20.16
N GLY A 13 -2.79 -10.27 21.39
CA GLY A 13 -3.23 -8.91 21.69
C GLY A 13 -2.18 -7.84 21.35
N ALA A 14 -0.93 -8.07 21.74
CA ALA A 14 0.17 -7.14 21.41
C ALA A 14 0.42 -6.99 19.89
N PHE A 15 0.11 -8.02 19.10
CA PHE A 15 0.20 -7.99 17.65
C PHE A 15 -1.06 -7.36 17.01
N ALA A 16 -2.25 -7.68 17.52
CA ALA A 16 -3.52 -7.21 16.97
C ALA A 16 -3.76 -5.72 17.21
N VAL A 17 -3.36 -5.18 18.37
CA VAL A 17 -3.56 -3.76 18.71
C VAL A 17 -2.91 -2.83 17.68
N PRO A 18 -1.63 -2.96 17.31
CA PRO A 18 -1.03 -2.14 16.27
C PRO A 18 -1.77 -2.23 14.92
N MET A 19 -2.29 -3.41 14.57
CA MET A 19 -3.05 -3.59 13.32
C MET A 19 -4.39 -2.86 13.38
N LEU A 20 -5.12 -2.95 14.48
CA LEU A 20 -6.39 -2.23 14.68
C LEU A 20 -6.18 -0.72 14.66
N VAL A 21 -5.15 -0.23 15.36
CA VAL A 21 -4.77 1.19 15.32
C VAL A 21 -4.39 1.61 13.89
N GLY A 22 -3.67 0.77 13.17
CA GLY A 22 -3.31 1.03 11.78
C GLY A 22 -4.54 1.18 10.88
N ASN A 23 -5.52 0.28 10.97
CA ASN A 23 -6.77 0.38 10.21
C ASN A 23 -7.55 1.67 10.57
N PHE A 24 -7.59 2.04 11.84
CA PHE A 24 -8.23 3.27 12.28
C PHE A 24 -7.52 4.52 11.73
N VAL A 25 -6.18 4.55 11.78
CA VAL A 25 -5.37 5.63 11.21
C VAL A 25 -5.59 5.75 9.70
N GLN A 26 -5.72 4.63 9.00
CA GLN A 26 -5.99 4.64 7.57
C GLN A 26 -7.37 5.23 7.23
N GLN A 27 -8.39 4.94 8.06
CA GLN A 27 -9.71 5.58 7.90
C GLN A 27 -9.70 7.07 8.20
N LEU A 28 -8.98 7.49 9.25
CA LEU A 28 -8.78 8.92 9.54
C LEU A 28 -8.10 9.65 8.39
N TYR A 29 -7.04 9.07 7.85
CA TYR A 29 -6.31 9.58 6.70
C TYR A 29 -7.25 9.83 5.49
N ASN A 30 -8.04 8.84 5.07
CA ASN A 30 -9.00 8.99 3.96
C ASN A 30 -10.05 10.08 4.25
N THR A 31 -10.46 10.23 5.52
CA THR A 31 -11.41 11.27 5.94
C THR A 31 -10.77 12.66 5.85
N VAL A 32 -9.52 12.79 6.26
CA VAL A 32 -8.79 14.07 6.19
C VAL A 32 -8.56 14.49 4.74
N ASP A 33 -8.18 13.58 3.84
CA ASP A 33 -8.05 13.84 2.40
C ASP A 33 -9.34 14.44 1.84
N SER A 34 -10.48 13.78 2.12
CA SER A 34 -11.79 14.25 1.68
C SER A 34 -12.13 15.62 2.26
N ALA A 35 -11.85 15.86 3.54
CA ALA A 35 -12.09 17.12 4.21
C ALA A 35 -11.24 18.26 3.64
N VAL A 36 -9.96 18.01 3.34
CA VAL A 36 -9.05 18.98 2.71
C VAL A 36 -9.57 19.36 1.33
N VAL A 37 -9.94 18.39 0.51
CA VAL A 37 -10.50 18.64 -0.84
C VAL A 37 -11.79 19.46 -0.75
N GLY A 38 -12.74 19.06 0.07
CA GLY A 38 -14.02 19.74 0.23
C GLY A 38 -13.87 21.18 0.74
N HIS A 39 -12.96 21.40 1.69
CA HIS A 39 -12.75 22.73 2.28
C HIS A 39 -12.02 23.71 1.35
N TYR A 40 -10.98 23.24 0.62
CA TYR A 40 -10.12 24.15 -0.17
C TYR A 40 -10.55 24.30 -1.63
N ILE A 41 -11.21 23.30 -2.21
CA ILE A 41 -11.58 23.32 -3.64
C ILE A 41 -13.10 23.39 -3.83
N GLY A 42 -13.85 22.73 -2.94
CA GLY A 42 -15.33 22.74 -2.95
C GLY A 42 -15.97 21.41 -3.33
N ASP A 43 -17.30 21.42 -3.41
CA ASP A 43 -18.13 20.22 -3.53
C ASP A 43 -17.89 19.43 -4.82
N GLY A 44 -17.62 20.11 -5.94
CA GLY A 44 -17.33 19.46 -7.22
C GLY A 44 -16.05 18.61 -7.17
N ALA A 45 -14.99 19.11 -6.52
CA ALA A 45 -13.75 18.40 -6.34
C ALA A 45 -13.90 17.24 -5.36
N LEU A 46 -14.67 17.42 -4.29
CA LEU A 46 -15.01 16.34 -3.35
C LEU A 46 -15.79 15.23 -4.06
N ALA A 47 -16.74 15.58 -4.92
CA ALA A 47 -17.48 14.62 -5.74
C ALA A 47 -16.55 13.89 -6.73
N ALA A 48 -15.54 14.57 -7.28
CA ALA A 48 -14.55 13.95 -8.17
C ALA A 48 -13.69 12.91 -7.47
N VAL A 49 -13.14 13.23 -6.28
CA VAL A 49 -12.36 12.29 -5.48
C VAL A 49 -13.22 11.09 -5.05
N ASN A 50 -14.44 11.35 -4.57
CA ASN A 50 -15.37 10.29 -4.19
C ASN A 50 -15.79 9.43 -5.40
N GLY A 51 -15.89 10.00 -6.59
CA GLY A 51 -16.12 9.28 -7.85
C GLY A 51 -14.99 8.32 -8.24
N ALA A 52 -13.76 8.61 -7.84
CA ALA A 52 -12.62 7.72 -8.01
C ALA A 52 -12.59 6.55 -7.00
N MET A 53 -13.23 6.71 -5.83
CA MET A 53 -13.14 5.76 -4.72
C MET A 53 -13.49 4.30 -5.08
N PRO A 54 -14.50 3.97 -5.91
CA PRO A 54 -14.78 2.59 -6.27
C PRO A 54 -13.58 1.89 -6.92
N VAL A 55 -12.86 2.59 -7.80
CA VAL A 55 -11.67 2.07 -8.48
C VAL A 55 -10.52 1.91 -7.49
N VAL A 56 -10.26 2.94 -6.69
CA VAL A 56 -9.20 2.93 -5.66
C VAL A 56 -9.47 1.83 -4.62
N PHE A 57 -10.72 1.69 -4.17
CA PHE A 57 -11.10 0.65 -3.19
C PHE A 57 -10.88 -0.76 -3.74
N MET A 58 -11.25 -1.01 -5.00
CA MET A 58 -10.98 -2.30 -5.65
C MET A 58 -9.48 -2.62 -5.64
N LEU A 59 -8.62 -1.64 -5.94
CA LEU A 59 -7.17 -1.81 -5.88
C LEU A 59 -6.68 -2.09 -4.44
N ILE A 60 -7.19 -1.33 -3.46
CA ILE A 60 -6.84 -1.54 -2.04
C ILE A 60 -7.16 -2.96 -1.61
N VAL A 61 -8.36 -3.46 -1.89
CA VAL A 61 -8.79 -4.83 -1.53
C VAL A 61 -7.90 -5.87 -2.19
N LEU A 62 -7.65 -5.73 -3.49
CA LEU A 62 -6.80 -6.66 -4.24
C LEU A 62 -5.38 -6.74 -3.67
N PHE A 63 -4.73 -5.59 -3.47
CA PHE A 63 -3.35 -5.57 -2.99
C PHE A 63 -3.20 -5.88 -1.51
N THR A 64 -4.20 -5.56 -0.70
CA THR A 64 -4.24 -6.00 0.70
C THR A 64 -4.37 -7.52 0.79
N GLY A 65 -5.15 -8.14 -0.09
CA GLY A 65 -5.25 -9.59 -0.21
C GLY A 65 -3.88 -10.23 -0.50
N ILE A 66 -3.20 -9.76 -1.55
CA ILE A 66 -1.85 -10.24 -1.92
C ILE A 66 -0.84 -10.01 -0.77
N SER A 67 -0.87 -8.83 -0.14
CA SER A 67 -0.02 -8.52 1.02
C SER A 67 -0.27 -9.47 2.20
N THR A 68 -1.53 -9.85 2.42
CA THR A 68 -1.90 -10.77 3.50
C THR A 68 -1.41 -12.18 3.19
N GLY A 69 -1.60 -12.67 1.95
CA GLY A 69 -1.06 -13.96 1.50
C GLY A 69 0.46 -14.03 1.65
N ALA A 70 1.17 -12.99 1.19
CA ALA A 70 2.61 -12.86 1.39
C ALA A 70 3.01 -12.90 2.87
N GLY A 71 2.31 -12.15 3.73
CA GLY A 71 2.54 -12.11 5.17
C GLY A 71 2.35 -13.48 5.85
N ILE A 72 1.35 -14.26 5.43
CA ILE A 72 1.11 -15.63 5.93
C ILE A 72 2.30 -16.54 5.57
N ARG A 73 2.74 -16.55 4.31
CA ARG A 73 3.90 -17.37 3.90
C ARG A 73 5.18 -16.95 4.60
N VAL A 74 5.42 -15.64 4.70
CA VAL A 74 6.56 -15.10 5.45
C VAL A 74 6.52 -15.57 6.90
N SER A 75 5.36 -15.52 7.58
CA SER A 75 5.23 -15.94 8.97
C SER A 75 5.50 -17.44 9.17
N GLN A 76 5.07 -18.29 8.22
CA GLN A 76 5.32 -19.73 8.26
C GLN A 76 6.80 -20.05 8.17
N TYR A 77 7.53 -19.52 7.17
CA TYR A 77 8.96 -19.79 7.00
C TYR A 77 9.81 -19.09 8.05
N PHE A 78 9.41 -17.90 8.49
CA PHE A 78 10.09 -17.21 9.59
C PHE A 78 9.95 -18.00 10.91
N GLY A 79 8.75 -18.50 11.22
CA GLY A 79 8.50 -19.35 12.40
C GLY A 79 9.23 -20.70 12.34
N ALA A 80 9.34 -21.29 11.15
CA ALA A 80 10.09 -22.52 10.90
C ALA A 80 11.62 -22.31 10.88
N ARG A 81 12.10 -21.05 10.94
CA ARG A 81 13.51 -20.68 10.77
C ARG A 81 14.11 -21.13 9.44
N ASP A 82 13.28 -21.28 8.43
CA ASP A 82 13.67 -21.66 7.08
C ASP A 82 14.09 -20.43 6.28
N ARG A 83 15.34 -20.05 6.41
CA ARG A 83 15.92 -18.86 5.78
C ARG A 83 15.87 -18.92 4.25
N GLU A 84 16.05 -20.10 3.67
CA GLU A 84 16.09 -20.26 2.22
C GLU A 84 14.72 -19.96 1.60
N ASN A 85 13.66 -20.62 2.08
CA ASN A 85 12.30 -20.40 1.59
C ASN A 85 11.78 -19.02 1.96
N LEU A 86 12.12 -18.48 3.14
CA LEU A 86 11.82 -17.10 3.51
C LEU A 86 12.40 -16.10 2.49
N SER A 87 13.67 -16.26 2.12
CA SER A 87 14.34 -15.41 1.14
C SER A 87 13.70 -15.52 -0.25
N LEU A 88 13.32 -16.73 -0.66
CA LEU A 88 12.59 -16.97 -1.91
C LEU A 88 11.24 -16.27 -1.93
N VAL A 89 10.44 -16.38 -0.88
CA VAL A 89 9.12 -15.74 -0.79
C VAL A 89 9.27 -14.21 -0.83
N ILE A 90 10.17 -13.64 -0.03
CA ILE A 90 10.40 -12.18 -0.01
C ILE A 90 10.86 -11.68 -1.39
N GLY A 91 11.81 -12.36 -2.02
CA GLY A 91 12.31 -12.00 -3.34
C GLY A 91 11.23 -12.10 -4.42
N ASN A 92 10.40 -13.17 -4.40
CA ASN A 92 9.27 -13.31 -5.31
C ASN A 92 8.21 -12.23 -5.09
N CYS A 93 7.90 -11.85 -3.84
CA CYS A 93 7.00 -10.75 -3.53
C CYS A 93 7.49 -9.42 -4.15
N ILE A 94 8.79 -9.11 -4.03
CA ILE A 94 9.39 -7.90 -4.62
C ILE A 94 9.21 -7.89 -6.13
N THR A 95 9.56 -8.99 -6.81
CA THR A 95 9.49 -9.07 -8.28
C THR A 95 8.05 -9.10 -8.78
N LEU A 96 7.17 -9.84 -8.12
CA LEU A 96 5.75 -9.89 -8.46
C LEU A 96 5.12 -8.50 -8.33
N THR A 97 5.43 -7.78 -7.24
CA THR A 97 4.95 -6.41 -7.03
C THR A 97 5.45 -5.47 -8.13
N ALA A 98 6.72 -5.59 -8.56
CA ALA A 98 7.25 -4.80 -9.68
C ALA A 98 6.45 -5.04 -10.97
N LEU A 99 6.22 -6.30 -11.33
CA LEU A 99 5.48 -6.64 -12.55
C LEU A 99 4.04 -6.15 -12.50
N ILE A 100 3.33 -6.45 -11.40
CA ILE A 100 1.93 -6.05 -11.27
C ILE A 100 1.82 -4.52 -11.22
N SER A 101 2.75 -3.81 -10.55
CA SER A 101 2.72 -2.34 -10.49
C SER A 101 2.90 -1.71 -11.87
N ILE A 102 3.82 -2.24 -12.69
CA ILE A 102 4.02 -1.74 -14.06
C ILE A 102 2.76 -1.98 -14.91
N VAL A 103 2.19 -3.18 -14.84
CA VAL A 103 0.96 -3.52 -15.58
C VAL A 103 -0.19 -2.62 -15.13
N THR A 104 -0.39 -2.47 -13.82
CA THR A 104 -1.46 -1.62 -13.25
C THR A 104 -1.24 -0.15 -13.61
N MET A 105 0.00 0.34 -13.57
CA MET A 105 0.34 1.71 -13.98
C MET A 105 -0.04 1.95 -15.43
N VAL A 106 0.39 1.10 -16.36
CA VAL A 106 0.15 1.28 -17.80
C VAL A 106 -1.33 1.13 -18.13
N LEU A 107 -1.95 0.03 -17.70
CA LEU A 107 -3.37 -0.25 -17.98
C LEU A 107 -4.29 0.72 -17.25
N GLY A 108 -4.02 1.01 -15.99
CA GLY A 108 -4.83 1.93 -15.19
C GLY A 108 -4.84 3.33 -15.74
N THR A 109 -3.67 3.87 -16.11
CA THR A 109 -3.57 5.19 -16.73
C THR A 109 -4.28 5.25 -18.07
N ALA A 110 -4.12 4.22 -18.92
CA ALA A 110 -4.77 4.15 -20.23
C ALA A 110 -6.30 3.97 -20.12
N LEU A 111 -6.76 3.22 -19.14
CA LEU A 111 -8.16 2.87 -18.97
C LEU A 111 -8.92 3.79 -17.99
N ALA A 112 -8.29 4.81 -17.40
CA ALA A 112 -8.92 5.71 -16.42
C ALA A 112 -10.22 6.33 -16.98
N TYR A 113 -10.19 6.95 -18.17
CA TYR A 113 -11.37 7.52 -18.82
C TYR A 113 -12.44 6.47 -19.18
N PRO A 114 -12.10 5.36 -19.89
CA PRO A 114 -13.07 4.28 -20.16
C PRO A 114 -13.72 3.73 -18.89
N LEU A 115 -12.98 3.54 -17.81
CA LEU A 115 -13.53 3.06 -16.53
C LEU A 115 -14.55 4.04 -15.94
N LEU A 116 -14.27 5.35 -15.98
CA LEU A 116 -15.19 6.37 -15.47
C LEU A 116 -16.46 6.46 -16.30
N HIS A 117 -16.36 6.31 -17.63
CA HIS A 117 -17.53 6.23 -18.49
C HIS A 117 -18.38 4.98 -18.19
N LEU A 118 -17.73 3.84 -17.96
CA LEU A 118 -18.42 2.60 -17.58
C LEU A 118 -19.14 2.73 -16.23
N LEU A 119 -18.52 3.44 -15.27
CA LEU A 119 -19.10 3.75 -13.96
C LEU A 119 -20.17 4.86 -14.02
N LYS A 120 -20.45 5.41 -15.22
CA LYS A 120 -21.41 6.50 -15.44
C LYS A 120 -21.11 7.72 -14.57
N SER A 121 -19.83 8.06 -14.41
CA SER A 121 -19.41 9.27 -13.70
C SER A 121 -20.00 10.51 -14.36
N PRO A 122 -20.51 11.50 -13.59
CA PRO A 122 -21.06 12.74 -14.14
C PRO A 122 -20.04 13.47 -15.03
N LEU A 123 -20.49 13.95 -16.19
CA LEU A 123 -19.61 14.62 -17.17
C LEU A 123 -18.95 15.89 -16.61
N GLU A 124 -19.59 16.55 -15.65
CA GLU A 124 -19.11 17.78 -15.03
C GLU A 124 -17.82 17.57 -14.21
N ILE A 125 -17.65 16.39 -13.62
CA ILE A 125 -16.50 16.07 -12.74
C ILE A 125 -15.54 15.05 -13.34
N ILE A 126 -15.90 14.43 -14.48
CA ILE A 126 -15.12 13.31 -15.05
C ILE A 126 -13.67 13.69 -15.34
N GLY A 127 -13.40 14.94 -15.74
CA GLY A 127 -12.05 15.44 -15.97
C GLY A 127 -11.19 15.38 -14.69
N TRP A 128 -11.69 15.97 -13.60
CA TRP A 128 -10.98 15.98 -12.32
C TRP A 128 -10.81 14.56 -11.72
N THR A 129 -11.85 13.72 -11.90
CA THR A 129 -11.79 12.30 -11.46
C THR A 129 -10.74 11.52 -12.27
N ALA A 130 -10.66 11.79 -13.57
CA ALA A 130 -9.67 11.15 -14.44
C ALA A 130 -8.23 11.60 -14.09
N ASP A 131 -8.02 12.90 -13.89
CA ASP A 131 -6.71 13.43 -13.49
C ASP A 131 -6.25 12.81 -12.15
N TYR A 132 -7.16 12.72 -11.16
CA TYR A 132 -6.89 12.05 -9.90
C TYR A 132 -6.46 10.60 -10.11
N LEU A 133 -7.26 9.82 -10.86
CA LEU A 133 -6.96 8.40 -11.10
C LEU A 133 -5.69 8.20 -11.90
N GLN A 134 -5.40 9.03 -12.91
CA GLN A 134 -4.19 8.91 -13.71
C GLN A 134 -2.94 9.14 -12.85
N ILE A 135 -2.94 10.19 -12.01
CA ILE A 135 -1.84 10.44 -11.08
C ILE A 135 -1.70 9.30 -10.08
N TYR A 136 -2.83 8.82 -9.53
CA TYR A 136 -2.84 7.70 -8.61
C TYR A 136 -2.25 6.43 -9.24
N PHE A 137 -2.62 6.09 -10.48
CA PHE A 137 -2.06 4.96 -11.21
C PHE A 137 -0.58 5.12 -11.53
N LEU A 138 -0.13 6.34 -11.88
CA LEU A 138 1.30 6.61 -12.12
C LEU A 138 2.16 6.33 -10.87
N GLY A 139 1.62 6.61 -9.68
CA GLY A 139 2.31 6.38 -8.41
C GLY A 139 1.93 5.07 -7.70
N ILE A 140 1.14 4.19 -8.32
CA ILE A 140 0.60 2.97 -7.68
C ILE A 140 1.68 2.05 -7.11
N SER A 141 2.88 2.05 -7.70
CA SER A 141 4.02 1.26 -7.24
C SER A 141 4.39 1.56 -5.79
N GLY A 142 4.36 2.83 -5.37
CA GLY A 142 4.62 3.21 -3.98
C GLY A 142 3.61 2.58 -3.01
N PHE A 143 2.33 2.66 -3.33
CA PHE A 143 1.26 2.04 -2.57
C PHE A 143 1.42 0.51 -2.48
N MET A 144 1.71 -0.15 -3.60
CA MET A 144 1.86 -1.59 -3.66
C MET A 144 3.06 -2.08 -2.86
N TYR A 145 4.22 -1.44 -3.05
CA TYR A 145 5.44 -1.79 -2.30
C TYR A 145 5.28 -1.53 -0.81
N TYR A 146 4.64 -0.41 -0.41
CA TYR A 146 4.35 -0.19 0.99
C TYR A 146 3.52 -1.33 1.59
N ASN A 147 2.43 -1.73 0.94
CA ASN A 147 1.55 -2.80 1.43
C ASN A 147 2.31 -4.14 1.56
N ILE A 148 3.08 -4.53 0.54
CA ILE A 148 3.86 -5.78 0.55
C ILE A 148 4.93 -5.74 1.65
N PHE A 149 5.71 -4.68 1.76
CA PHE A 149 6.76 -4.58 2.78
C PHE A 149 6.17 -4.53 4.20
N ALA A 150 5.07 -3.82 4.39
CA ALA A 150 4.34 -3.83 5.66
C ALA A 150 3.78 -5.24 5.97
N GLY A 151 3.29 -5.97 4.96
CA GLY A 151 2.86 -7.36 5.07
C GLY A 151 4.00 -8.30 5.50
N ILE A 152 5.17 -8.16 4.87
CA ILE A 152 6.38 -8.91 5.22
C ILE A 152 6.83 -8.60 6.67
N LEU A 153 6.87 -7.32 7.07
CA LEU A 153 7.21 -6.93 8.44
C LEU A 153 6.23 -7.54 9.45
N ARG A 154 4.94 -7.47 9.18
CA ARG A 154 3.90 -8.11 10.01
C ARG A 154 4.09 -9.62 10.07
N GLY A 155 4.37 -10.28 8.93
CA GLY A 155 4.65 -11.71 8.87
C GLY A 155 5.84 -12.14 9.71
N MET A 156 6.87 -11.29 9.83
CA MET A 156 8.01 -11.51 10.73
C MET A 156 7.76 -11.08 12.19
N GLY A 157 6.54 -10.67 12.53
CA GLY A 157 6.17 -10.23 13.89
C GLY A 157 6.48 -8.77 14.23
N ASP A 158 6.95 -7.97 13.27
CA ASP A 158 7.24 -6.54 13.46
C ASP A 158 6.06 -5.65 13.02
N SER A 159 4.91 -5.83 13.69
CA SER A 159 3.70 -5.02 13.44
C SER A 159 3.88 -3.55 13.87
N LEU A 160 4.76 -3.28 14.83
CA LEU A 160 5.01 -1.92 15.30
C LEU A 160 5.71 -1.07 14.24
N SER A 161 6.73 -1.59 13.57
CA SER A 161 7.40 -0.86 12.47
C SER A 161 6.42 -0.59 11.32
N ALA A 162 5.58 -1.55 10.96
CA ALA A 162 4.54 -1.36 9.95
C ALA A 162 3.57 -0.24 10.34
N LEU A 163 3.13 -0.18 11.61
CA LEU A 163 2.29 0.90 12.14
C LEU A 163 3.01 2.26 12.11
N LEU A 164 4.25 2.33 12.55
CA LEU A 164 5.02 3.59 12.56
C LEU A 164 5.20 4.17 11.15
N PHE A 165 5.47 3.32 10.16
CA PHE A 165 5.57 3.76 8.77
C PHE A 165 4.22 4.19 8.19
N LEU A 166 3.11 3.58 8.64
CA LEU A 166 1.77 4.05 8.28
C LEU A 166 1.47 5.43 8.89
N LEU A 167 1.78 5.64 10.17
CA LEU A 167 1.61 6.94 10.83
C LEU A 167 2.43 8.02 10.14
N LEU A 168 3.66 7.71 9.76
CA LEU A 168 4.52 8.63 9.00
C LEU A 168 3.90 8.93 7.63
N SER A 169 3.42 7.91 6.91
CA SER A 169 2.74 8.09 5.63
C SER A 169 1.53 9.01 5.77
N ALA A 170 0.67 8.76 6.76
CA ALA A 170 -0.51 9.57 7.01
C ALA A 170 -0.15 11.02 7.34
N THR A 171 0.87 11.25 8.18
CA THR A 171 1.33 12.59 8.51
C THR A 171 1.90 13.32 7.30
N LEU A 172 2.75 12.65 6.51
CA LEU A 172 3.31 13.22 5.29
C LEU A 172 2.22 13.55 4.28
N ASN A 173 1.24 12.67 4.10
CA ASN A 173 0.13 12.92 3.19
C ASN A 173 -0.64 14.18 3.60
N VAL A 174 -1.09 14.30 4.86
CA VAL A 174 -1.81 15.49 5.34
C VAL A 174 -1.00 16.77 5.10
N VAL A 175 0.29 16.76 5.40
CA VAL A 175 1.17 17.93 5.16
C VAL A 175 1.26 18.24 3.67
N LEU A 176 1.45 17.24 2.82
CA LEU A 176 1.55 17.41 1.37
C LEU A 176 0.22 17.83 0.76
N ASP A 177 -0.92 17.34 1.25
CA ASP A 177 -2.24 17.78 0.83
C ASP A 177 -2.42 19.27 1.05
N LEU A 178 -2.13 19.76 2.24
CA LEU A 178 -2.24 21.18 2.58
C LEU A 178 -1.32 22.08 1.72
N LEU A 179 -0.16 21.54 1.32
CA LEU A 179 0.80 22.26 0.46
C LEU A 179 0.39 22.23 -1.01
N LEU A 180 -0.11 21.10 -1.50
CA LEU A 180 -0.35 20.86 -2.93
C LEU A 180 -1.79 21.13 -3.37
N VAL A 181 -2.77 21.10 -2.44
CA VAL A 181 -4.18 21.32 -2.78
C VAL A 181 -4.43 22.68 -3.41
N LYS A 182 -3.77 23.75 -2.91
CA LYS A 182 -3.96 25.11 -3.43
C LYS A 182 -3.38 25.31 -4.84
N PRO A 183 -2.13 24.91 -5.15
CA PRO A 183 -1.56 25.11 -6.48
C PRO A 183 -2.05 24.09 -7.52
N MET A 184 -2.43 22.88 -7.12
CA MET A 184 -2.70 21.76 -8.04
C MET A 184 -4.11 21.19 -7.95
N GLY A 185 -4.92 21.66 -7.00
CA GLY A 185 -6.29 21.17 -6.83
C GLY A 185 -6.36 19.68 -6.53
N VAL A 186 -7.27 18.96 -7.18
CA VAL A 186 -7.50 17.52 -7.01
C VAL A 186 -6.27 16.70 -7.39
N ALA A 187 -5.52 17.13 -8.41
CA ALA A 187 -4.26 16.49 -8.82
C ALA A 187 -3.19 16.54 -7.71
N GLY A 188 -3.17 17.64 -6.93
CA GLY A 188 -2.27 17.81 -5.80
C GLY A 188 -2.51 16.79 -4.69
N VAL A 189 -3.75 16.48 -4.40
CA VAL A 189 -4.11 15.47 -3.38
C VAL A 189 -3.72 14.06 -3.84
N ALA A 190 -3.96 13.73 -5.11
CA ALA A 190 -3.47 12.46 -5.66
C ALA A 190 -1.94 12.35 -5.56
N LEU A 191 -1.23 13.44 -5.90
CA LEU A 191 0.23 13.49 -5.82
C LEU A 191 0.73 13.36 -4.39
N ALA A 192 0.10 14.02 -3.42
CA ALA A 192 0.43 13.90 -2.00
C ALA A 192 0.34 12.44 -1.51
N THR A 193 -0.74 11.76 -1.89
CA THR A 193 -0.97 10.36 -1.56
C THR A 193 0.14 9.45 -2.09
N ILE A 194 0.48 9.54 -3.37
CA ILE A 194 1.50 8.67 -3.97
C ILE A 194 2.91 8.98 -3.45
N LEU A 195 3.24 10.24 -3.17
CA LEU A 195 4.52 10.62 -2.57
C LEU A 195 4.65 10.09 -1.14
N ALA A 196 3.63 10.25 -0.31
CA ALA A 196 3.62 9.75 1.05
C ALA A 196 3.78 8.21 1.10
N GLN A 197 3.08 7.50 0.24
CA GLN A 197 3.18 6.04 0.10
C GLN A 197 4.56 5.60 -0.42
N GLY A 198 5.11 6.30 -1.42
CA GLY A 198 6.43 6.03 -1.97
C GLY A 198 7.55 6.20 -0.93
N ILE A 199 7.50 7.28 -0.14
CA ILE A 199 8.46 7.51 0.95
C ILE A 199 8.35 6.39 1.99
N SER A 200 7.14 6.03 2.39
CA SER A 200 6.92 4.95 3.37
C SER A 200 7.35 3.59 2.86
N ALA A 201 7.13 3.29 1.57
CA ALA A 201 7.66 2.09 0.93
C ALA A 201 9.19 2.04 0.96
N ALA A 202 9.85 3.17 0.66
CA ALA A 202 11.31 3.27 0.74
C ALA A 202 11.83 3.03 2.16
N LEU A 203 11.17 3.57 3.18
CA LEU A 203 11.54 3.36 4.58
C LEU A 203 11.31 1.91 5.03
N CYS A 204 10.21 1.28 4.63
CA CYS A 204 9.98 -0.15 4.84
C CYS A 204 11.10 -0.98 4.19
N TYR A 205 11.45 -0.69 2.94
CA TYR A 205 12.54 -1.36 2.24
C TYR A 205 13.89 -1.18 2.96
N LEU A 206 14.22 0.04 3.40
CA LEU A 206 15.44 0.30 4.17
C LEU A 206 15.48 -0.48 5.48
N LYS A 207 14.36 -0.63 6.16
CA LYS A 207 14.25 -1.47 7.36
C LYS A 207 14.50 -2.94 7.01
N LEU A 208 13.85 -3.47 5.98
CA LEU A 208 14.00 -4.84 5.53
C LEU A 208 15.43 -5.13 5.05
N SER A 209 16.04 -4.23 4.30
CA SER A 209 17.41 -4.39 3.79
C SER A 209 18.49 -4.44 4.89
N ARG A 210 18.17 -3.98 6.10
CA ARG A 210 19.05 -4.10 7.27
C ARG A 210 18.92 -5.44 7.99
N MET A 211 17.92 -6.26 7.65
CA MET A 211 17.67 -7.57 8.27
C MET A 211 18.40 -8.73 7.56
N LYS A 212 19.64 -8.47 7.10
CA LYS A 212 20.45 -9.44 6.33
C LYS A 212 20.75 -10.75 7.08
N ASP A 213 20.68 -10.75 8.40
CA ASP A 213 20.84 -11.96 9.20
C ASP A 213 19.63 -12.91 9.12
N THR A 214 18.48 -12.38 8.70
CA THR A 214 17.19 -13.09 8.66
C THR A 214 16.91 -13.70 7.29
N PHE A 215 17.19 -12.97 6.21
CA PHE A 215 16.96 -13.40 4.82
C PHE A 215 17.93 -12.71 3.85
N ASP A 216 18.04 -13.25 2.65
CA ASP A 216 18.90 -12.74 1.59
C ASP A 216 18.09 -12.27 0.39
N ILE A 217 18.43 -11.08 -0.13
CA ILE A 217 17.92 -10.61 -1.42
C ILE A 217 19.06 -10.69 -2.44
N ASN A 218 18.98 -11.64 -3.36
CA ASN A 218 19.96 -11.84 -4.41
C ASN A 218 19.26 -12.18 -5.75
N ARG A 219 20.01 -12.26 -6.83
CA ARG A 219 19.45 -12.53 -8.16
C ARG A 219 18.70 -13.86 -8.26
N SER A 220 19.03 -14.85 -7.45
CA SER A 220 18.35 -16.15 -7.45
C SER A 220 17.01 -16.08 -6.73
N THR A 221 16.90 -15.32 -5.63
CA THR A 221 15.64 -15.14 -4.87
C THR A 221 14.64 -14.26 -5.60
N LEU A 222 15.11 -13.33 -6.45
CA LEU A 222 14.28 -12.47 -7.28
C LEU A 222 13.68 -13.16 -8.52
N LYS A 223 14.16 -14.38 -8.88
CA LYS A 223 13.54 -15.15 -9.98
C LYS A 223 12.17 -15.67 -9.54
N LEU A 224 11.16 -15.35 -10.32
CA LEU A 224 9.79 -15.83 -10.07
C LEU A 224 9.76 -17.37 -10.18
N LYS A 225 9.27 -18.00 -9.12
CA LYS A 225 8.95 -19.42 -9.08
C LYS A 225 7.43 -19.57 -9.04
N LYS A 226 6.88 -20.29 -10.03
CA LYS A 226 5.44 -20.49 -10.18
C LYS A 226 4.77 -21.01 -8.90
N GLU A 227 5.41 -21.96 -8.23
CA GLU A 227 4.93 -22.55 -6.98
C GLU A 227 4.77 -21.48 -5.88
N VAL A 228 5.81 -20.63 -5.69
CA VAL A 228 5.79 -19.55 -4.69
C VAL A 228 4.73 -18.49 -5.02
N VAL A 229 4.60 -18.13 -6.31
CA VAL A 229 3.59 -17.15 -6.75
C VAL A 229 2.18 -17.66 -6.51
N THR A 230 1.90 -18.95 -6.84
CA THR A 230 0.58 -19.57 -6.62
C THR A 230 0.21 -19.63 -5.14
N ASP A 231 1.21 -19.70 -4.27
CA ASP A 231 1.02 -19.76 -2.82
C ASP A 231 0.78 -18.37 -2.18
N ILE A 232 1.14 -17.29 -2.87
CA ILE A 232 0.97 -15.90 -2.41
C ILE A 232 -0.35 -15.31 -2.89
N VAL A 233 -0.82 -15.66 -4.08
CA VAL A 233 -2.03 -15.16 -4.74
C VAL A 233 -3.21 -16.06 -4.47
#